data_26f835958e2de2fb3d11c6c8fd420985
#
_entry.id   26f835958e2de2fb3d11c6c8fd420985
#
_cell.length_a   1.000
_cell.length_b   1.000
_cell.length_c   1.000
_cell.angle_alpha   90.00
_cell.angle_beta   90.00
_cell.angle_gamma   90.00
#
_symmetry.space_group_name_H-M   'P 1'
#
loop_
_entity.id
_entity.type
_entity.pdbx_description
1 polymer ?
#
loop_
_entity_poly.entity_id
_entity_poly.type
_entity_poly.pdbx_seq_one_letter_code
_entity_poly.pdbx_strand_id
1 'polypeptide(L)'
;DRVEETVIAEKYYEPPLINVIKFACNRCPDNIIKVTNGCQGCIEHPCIEICPKKAISKVDGHAHIDTDKCVRCGRCMDACSFSAIIRQERPCKKACGIAAIGKDELGRAAIDYKKCTSCGQCLVNCPFGAISDKSQIFQTIMAIKSGVPVYVVLAPAFVGQFGPDATPEKMTASFKRLGFTDVYEAAIGADLCVIEEAADFLEEVPAKHRFMVTSCCPSWSDMVKKMFPDMAENISVAMTPMVLTARFVKKTHPGCKVVFVGPCDAKKLEASR
;
A
#
# COMPACT_ATOMS: atom_id res chain seq x y z
N ASP A 1 -19.73 -17.58 19.95
CA ASP A 1 -18.75 -18.40 19.25
C ASP A 1 -17.38 -18.09 19.80
N ARG A 2 -16.79 -19.05 20.53
CA ARG A 2 -15.44 -18.94 21.03
C ARG A 2 -14.48 -19.21 19.88
N VAL A 3 -13.85 -18.18 19.36
CA VAL A 3 -12.76 -18.33 18.41
C VAL A 3 -11.54 -18.74 19.27
N GLU A 4 -11.03 -19.93 19.06
CA GLU A 4 -9.83 -20.40 19.76
C GLU A 4 -8.65 -19.46 19.49
N GLU A 5 -7.92 -19.05 20.52
CA GLU A 5 -6.85 -18.05 20.44
C GLU A 5 -5.74 -18.42 19.46
N THR A 6 -5.42 -19.71 19.33
CA THR A 6 -4.45 -20.26 18.38
C THR A 6 -4.84 -20.03 16.92
N VAL A 7 -6.13 -20.22 16.60
CA VAL A 7 -6.64 -20.04 15.23
C VAL A 7 -6.61 -18.57 14.79
N ILE A 8 -6.75 -17.63 15.73
CA ILE A 8 -6.66 -16.19 15.44
C ILE A 8 -5.21 -15.81 15.16
N ALA A 9 -4.25 -16.24 15.97
CA ALA A 9 -2.85 -15.88 15.83
C ALA A 9 -2.30 -16.31 14.46
N GLU A 10 -2.51 -17.55 14.06
CA GLU A 10 -2.04 -18.10 12.77
C GLU A 10 -2.66 -17.40 11.57
N LYS A 11 -3.97 -17.16 11.57
CA LYS A 11 -4.67 -16.51 10.44
C LYS A 11 -4.24 -15.06 10.18
N TYR A 12 -3.76 -14.33 11.18
CA TYR A 12 -3.40 -12.92 11.02
C TYR A 12 -2.02 -12.71 10.42
N TYR A 13 -1.13 -13.68 10.53
CA TYR A 13 0.22 -13.59 9.95
C TYR A 13 0.31 -14.21 8.56
N GLU A 14 -0.71 -14.94 8.12
CA GLU A 14 -0.73 -15.50 6.77
C GLU A 14 -1.12 -14.47 5.70
N PRO A 15 -0.39 -14.39 4.59
CA PRO A 15 -0.84 -13.64 3.42
C PRO A 15 -2.17 -14.20 2.90
N PRO A 16 -3.01 -13.38 2.32
CA PRO A 16 -2.81 -11.97 1.97
C PRO A 16 -3.12 -11.01 3.12
N LEU A 17 -2.28 -9.98 3.29
CA LEU A 17 -2.46 -8.97 4.34
C LEU A 17 -3.42 -7.85 3.94
N ILE A 18 -3.59 -7.61 2.64
CA ILE A 18 -4.53 -6.62 2.09
C ILE A 18 -5.63 -7.37 1.35
N ASN A 19 -6.88 -7.07 1.69
CA ASN A 19 -8.05 -7.75 1.14
C ASN A 19 -9.10 -6.77 0.64
N VAL A 20 -9.93 -7.23 -0.31
CA VAL A 20 -11.11 -6.51 -0.77
C VAL A 20 -12.33 -7.00 0.00
N ILE A 21 -12.98 -6.07 0.69
CA ILE A 21 -14.30 -6.28 1.30
C ILE A 21 -15.34 -6.24 0.17
N LYS A 22 -15.70 -7.41 -0.31
CA LYS A 22 -16.49 -7.57 -1.54
C LYS A 22 -17.84 -6.84 -1.50
N PHE A 23 -18.48 -6.77 -0.33
CA PHE A 23 -19.77 -6.09 -0.14
C PHE A 23 -19.63 -4.56 -0.16
N ALA A 24 -18.52 -4.01 0.27
CA ALA A 24 -18.24 -2.57 0.27
C ALA A 24 -17.72 -2.07 -1.09
N CYS A 25 -17.34 -2.97 -2.00
CA CYS A 25 -16.77 -2.59 -3.29
C CYS A 25 -17.84 -2.03 -4.25
N ASN A 26 -17.72 -0.75 -4.58
CA ASN A 26 -18.66 -0.03 -5.45
C ASN A 26 -18.54 -0.36 -6.94
N ARG A 27 -17.73 -1.34 -7.34
CA ARG A 27 -17.53 -1.74 -8.76
C ARG A 27 -17.17 -0.57 -9.66
N CYS A 28 -16.29 0.32 -9.18
CA CYS A 28 -15.90 1.52 -9.91
C CYS A 28 -15.58 1.22 -11.38
N PRO A 29 -15.94 2.11 -12.31
CA PRO A 29 -15.64 1.93 -13.72
C PRO A 29 -14.13 1.82 -13.94
N ASP A 30 -13.74 1.03 -14.94
CA ASP A 30 -12.36 0.75 -15.25
C ASP A 30 -12.01 1.29 -16.64
N ASN A 31 -11.33 2.42 -16.67
CA ASN A 31 -10.88 3.08 -17.90
C ASN A 31 -12.01 3.30 -18.93
N ILE A 32 -13.03 4.04 -18.57
CA ILE A 32 -14.08 4.48 -19.50
C ILE A 32 -13.98 5.97 -19.78
N ILE A 33 -14.38 6.37 -20.99
CA ILE A 33 -14.57 7.78 -21.33
C ILE A 33 -16.06 8.06 -21.29
N LYS A 34 -16.45 9.11 -20.59
CA LYS A 34 -17.85 9.53 -20.48
C LYS A 34 -18.01 11.03 -20.58
N VAL A 35 -19.18 11.45 -21.02
CA VAL A 35 -19.61 12.84 -21.00
C VAL A 35 -20.20 13.15 -19.62
N THR A 36 -19.85 14.31 -19.08
CA THR A 36 -20.42 14.84 -17.83
C THR A 36 -21.53 15.84 -18.11
N ASN A 37 -22.20 16.27 -17.05
CA ASN A 37 -23.22 17.33 -17.12
C ASN A 37 -22.68 18.69 -17.57
N GLY A 38 -21.35 18.85 -17.68
CA GLY A 38 -20.70 20.04 -18.23
C GLY A 38 -20.80 20.15 -19.76
N CYS A 39 -21.38 19.17 -20.45
CA CYS A 39 -21.57 19.24 -21.89
C CYS A 39 -22.56 20.35 -22.27
N GLN A 40 -22.12 21.27 -23.15
CA GLN A 40 -22.91 22.41 -23.60
C GLN A 40 -23.71 22.15 -24.89
N GLY A 41 -23.61 20.94 -25.45
CA GLY A 41 -24.31 20.61 -26.69
C GLY A 41 -23.96 21.49 -27.88
N CYS A 42 -22.67 21.90 -27.97
CA CYS A 42 -22.16 22.84 -28.96
C CYS A 42 -22.59 22.47 -30.40
N ILE A 43 -22.71 23.48 -31.26
CA ILE A 43 -23.25 23.31 -32.65
C ILE A 43 -22.25 22.56 -33.54
N GLU A 44 -20.96 22.86 -33.41
CA GLU A 44 -19.90 22.25 -34.26
C GLU A 44 -19.57 20.80 -33.90
N HIS A 45 -19.96 20.35 -32.71
CA HIS A 45 -19.74 18.97 -32.20
C HIS A 45 -18.32 18.42 -32.39
N PRO A 46 -17.26 19.12 -32.04
CA PRO A 46 -15.89 18.70 -32.33
C PRO A 46 -15.54 17.31 -31.78
N CYS A 47 -16.14 16.93 -30.66
CA CYS A 47 -15.96 15.60 -30.07
C CYS A 47 -16.57 14.48 -30.92
N ILE A 48 -17.65 14.73 -31.68
CA ILE A 48 -18.28 13.77 -32.60
C ILE A 48 -17.42 13.62 -33.83
N GLU A 49 -17.03 14.76 -34.45
CA GLU A 49 -16.24 14.80 -35.68
C GLU A 49 -14.86 14.14 -35.50
N ILE A 50 -14.19 14.37 -34.37
CA ILE A 50 -12.86 13.80 -34.10
C ILE A 50 -12.87 12.29 -33.82
N CYS A 51 -14.05 11.69 -33.61
CA CYS A 51 -14.13 10.29 -33.17
C CYS A 51 -13.87 9.30 -34.30
N PRO A 52 -12.74 8.59 -34.35
CA PRO A 52 -12.38 7.70 -35.45
C PRO A 52 -13.30 6.47 -35.54
N LYS A 53 -14.01 6.14 -34.47
CA LYS A 53 -14.94 5.00 -34.41
C LYS A 53 -16.41 5.41 -34.49
N LYS A 54 -16.69 6.72 -34.68
CA LYS A 54 -18.06 7.24 -34.66
C LYS A 54 -18.87 6.76 -33.46
N ALA A 55 -18.19 6.65 -32.30
CA ALA A 55 -18.78 6.18 -31.06
C ALA A 55 -19.50 7.27 -30.27
N ILE A 56 -19.57 8.50 -30.80
CA ILE A 56 -20.20 9.64 -30.13
C ILE A 56 -21.36 10.10 -30.99
N SER A 57 -22.52 10.24 -30.37
CA SER A 57 -23.74 10.76 -30.98
C SER A 57 -24.33 11.88 -30.12
N LYS A 58 -25.24 12.65 -30.69
CA LYS A 58 -26.01 13.63 -29.92
C LYS A 58 -27.34 13.01 -29.46
N VAL A 59 -27.59 13.06 -28.17
CA VAL A 59 -28.84 12.58 -27.54
C VAL A 59 -29.34 13.70 -26.63
N ASP A 60 -30.59 14.10 -26.78
CA ASP A 60 -31.23 15.17 -25.98
C ASP A 60 -30.39 16.46 -25.88
N GLY A 61 -29.79 16.85 -27.00
CA GLY A 61 -28.94 18.05 -27.07
C GLY A 61 -27.50 17.89 -26.59
N HIS A 62 -27.14 16.79 -25.94
CA HIS A 62 -25.81 16.54 -25.38
C HIS A 62 -25.08 15.40 -26.09
N ALA A 63 -23.74 15.42 -26.01
CA ALA A 63 -22.94 14.31 -26.54
C ALA A 63 -23.15 13.05 -25.69
N HIS A 64 -23.28 11.91 -26.32
CA HIS A 64 -23.36 10.59 -25.69
C HIS A 64 -22.33 9.66 -26.30
N ILE A 65 -21.60 8.91 -25.46
CA ILE A 65 -20.55 7.97 -25.89
C ILE A 65 -21.07 6.54 -25.76
N ASP A 66 -21.12 5.84 -26.90
CA ASP A 66 -21.34 4.41 -26.96
C ASP A 66 -20.08 3.69 -26.47
N THR A 67 -20.16 3.10 -25.27
CA THR A 67 -19.04 2.44 -24.59
C THR A 67 -18.54 1.21 -25.32
N ASP A 68 -19.40 0.55 -26.12
CA ASP A 68 -19.07 -0.69 -26.84
C ASP A 68 -18.27 -0.38 -28.11
N LYS A 69 -18.55 0.76 -28.76
CA LYS A 69 -17.81 1.25 -29.92
C LYS A 69 -16.55 2.02 -29.52
N CYS A 70 -16.51 2.57 -28.31
CA CYS A 70 -15.44 3.44 -27.86
C CYS A 70 -14.12 2.70 -27.62
N VAL A 71 -13.08 3.02 -28.39
CA VAL A 71 -11.72 2.48 -28.22
C VAL A 71 -10.88 3.23 -27.19
N ARG A 72 -11.46 4.18 -26.47
CA ARG A 72 -10.84 4.92 -25.35
C ARG A 72 -9.58 5.70 -25.72
N CYS A 73 -9.46 6.14 -26.96
CA CYS A 73 -8.28 6.86 -27.46
C CYS A 73 -8.09 8.27 -26.83
N GLY A 74 -9.14 8.89 -26.29
CA GLY A 74 -9.06 10.18 -25.62
C GLY A 74 -9.23 11.42 -26.51
N ARG A 75 -9.17 11.32 -27.83
CA ARG A 75 -9.23 12.47 -28.76
C ARG A 75 -10.39 13.41 -28.52
N CYS A 76 -11.56 12.87 -28.14
CA CYS A 76 -12.74 13.67 -27.82
C CYS A 76 -12.58 14.49 -26.54
N MET A 77 -11.74 14.08 -25.60
CA MET A 77 -11.43 14.84 -24.40
C MET A 77 -10.64 16.10 -24.78
N ASP A 78 -9.62 15.94 -25.63
CA ASP A 78 -8.76 17.03 -26.07
C ASP A 78 -9.52 18.03 -26.98
N ALA A 79 -10.48 17.54 -27.75
CA ALA A 79 -11.32 18.36 -28.62
C ALA A 79 -12.44 19.12 -27.88
N CYS A 80 -12.72 18.79 -26.63
CA CYS A 80 -13.81 19.42 -25.88
C CYS A 80 -13.34 20.69 -25.18
N SER A 81 -13.71 21.87 -25.71
CA SER A 81 -13.37 23.18 -25.13
C SER A 81 -13.94 23.39 -23.71
N PHE A 82 -14.96 22.63 -23.33
CA PHE A 82 -15.60 22.72 -22.00
C PHE A 82 -15.08 21.67 -21.01
N SER A 83 -14.09 20.86 -21.37
CA SER A 83 -13.59 19.75 -20.55
C SER A 83 -14.70 18.84 -20.02
N ALA A 84 -15.81 18.74 -20.76
CA ALA A 84 -17.00 17.98 -20.35
C ALA A 84 -16.85 16.46 -20.58
N ILE A 85 -15.78 16.01 -21.22
CA ILE A 85 -15.51 14.60 -21.47
C ILE A 85 -14.33 14.19 -20.61
N ILE A 86 -14.53 13.19 -19.76
CA ILE A 86 -13.52 12.74 -18.80
C ILE A 86 -13.22 11.26 -18.93
N ARG A 87 -12.02 10.89 -18.54
CA ARG A 87 -11.62 9.48 -18.35
C ARG A 87 -11.86 9.11 -16.89
N GLN A 88 -12.67 8.09 -16.66
CA GLN A 88 -12.84 7.49 -15.36
C GLN A 88 -12.00 6.21 -15.24
N GLU A 89 -11.18 6.17 -14.23
CA GLU A 89 -10.36 5.01 -13.88
C GLU A 89 -10.71 4.55 -12.47
N ARG A 90 -10.60 3.25 -12.26
CA ARG A 90 -10.79 2.67 -10.94
C ARG A 90 -9.67 3.15 -10.00
N PRO A 91 -9.96 3.87 -8.90
CA PRO A 91 -8.91 4.50 -8.08
C PRO A 91 -7.88 3.51 -7.54
N CYS A 92 -8.34 2.36 -7.00
CA CYS A 92 -7.44 1.33 -6.48
C CYS A 92 -6.54 0.71 -7.57
N LYS A 93 -7.06 0.55 -8.80
CA LYS A 93 -6.27 0.03 -9.94
C LYS A 93 -5.27 1.07 -10.42
N LYS A 94 -5.68 2.33 -10.53
CA LYS A 94 -4.82 3.45 -10.93
C LYS A 94 -3.64 3.64 -9.97
N ALA A 95 -3.90 3.47 -8.66
CA ALA A 95 -2.88 3.58 -7.62
C ALA A 95 -1.92 2.39 -7.55
N CYS A 96 -2.23 1.28 -8.24
CA CYS A 96 -1.42 0.07 -8.20
C CYS A 96 -0.29 0.12 -9.23
N GLY A 97 0.92 0.51 -8.82
CA GLY A 97 2.09 0.65 -9.70
C GLY A 97 2.55 -0.64 -10.38
N ILE A 98 2.15 -1.81 -9.85
CA ILE A 98 2.50 -3.14 -10.40
C ILE A 98 1.32 -3.84 -11.10
N ALA A 99 0.24 -3.13 -11.37
CA ALA A 99 -0.95 -3.63 -12.05
C ALA A 99 -1.53 -4.95 -11.44
N ALA A 100 -1.45 -5.09 -10.11
CA ALA A 100 -1.96 -6.27 -9.39
C ALA A 100 -3.48 -6.25 -9.16
N ILE A 101 -4.21 -5.19 -9.58
CA ILE A 101 -5.64 -5.08 -9.36
C ILE A 101 -6.42 -5.26 -10.66
N GLY A 102 -7.19 -6.32 -10.70
CA GLY A 102 -8.14 -6.65 -11.75
C GLY A 102 -9.60 -6.47 -11.32
N LYS A 103 -10.47 -7.24 -11.96
CA LYS A 103 -11.89 -7.36 -11.61
C LYS A 103 -12.28 -8.84 -11.53
N ASP A 104 -13.19 -9.15 -10.61
CA ASP A 104 -13.85 -10.46 -10.54
C ASP A 104 -15.03 -10.53 -11.53
N GLU A 105 -15.71 -11.68 -11.59
CA GLU A 105 -16.88 -11.94 -12.45
C GLU A 105 -18.03 -10.96 -12.21
N LEU A 106 -18.16 -10.44 -10.99
CA LEU A 106 -19.18 -9.45 -10.62
C LEU A 106 -18.71 -8.00 -10.82
N GLY A 107 -17.53 -7.78 -11.44
CA GLY A 107 -16.99 -6.45 -11.70
C GLY A 107 -16.37 -5.77 -10.47
N ARG A 108 -16.22 -6.47 -9.33
CA ARG A 108 -15.57 -5.95 -8.12
C ARG A 108 -14.05 -6.00 -8.26
N ALA A 109 -13.34 -5.19 -7.46
CA ALA A 109 -11.88 -5.27 -7.41
C ALA A 109 -11.44 -6.67 -6.97
N ALA A 110 -10.41 -7.20 -7.65
CA ALA A 110 -9.75 -8.45 -7.31
C ALA A 110 -8.24 -8.23 -7.30
N ILE A 111 -7.56 -8.68 -6.25
CA ILE A 111 -6.13 -8.53 -6.10
C ILE A 111 -5.46 -9.82 -6.57
N ASP A 112 -4.54 -9.70 -7.52
CA ASP A 112 -3.62 -10.77 -7.89
C ASP A 112 -2.48 -10.83 -6.86
N TYR A 113 -2.58 -11.75 -5.92
CA TYR A 113 -1.60 -11.88 -4.82
C TYR A 113 -0.22 -12.38 -5.28
N LYS A 114 -0.11 -12.97 -6.46
CA LYS A 114 1.20 -13.32 -7.03
C LYS A 114 2.00 -12.07 -7.40
N LYS A 115 1.30 -11.01 -7.82
CA LYS A 115 1.90 -9.71 -8.14
C LYS A 115 1.96 -8.78 -6.94
N CYS A 116 0.97 -8.83 -6.06
CA CYS A 116 0.82 -7.89 -4.95
C CYS A 116 2.04 -7.90 -4.02
N THR A 117 2.54 -6.70 -3.68
CA THR A 117 3.66 -6.47 -2.76
C THR A 117 3.22 -5.88 -1.42
N SER A 118 1.92 -5.89 -1.13
CA SER A 118 1.32 -5.39 0.11
C SER A 118 1.67 -3.92 0.44
N CYS A 119 1.89 -3.07 -0.58
CA CYS A 119 2.31 -1.68 -0.38
C CYS A 119 1.22 -0.75 0.21
N GLY A 120 -0.06 -1.16 0.24
CA GLY A 120 -1.16 -0.39 0.81
C GLY A 120 -1.76 0.70 -0.10
N GLN A 121 -1.18 1.01 -1.26
CA GLN A 121 -1.64 2.12 -2.11
C GLN A 121 -3.10 2.00 -2.53
N CYS A 122 -3.57 0.80 -2.80
CA CYS A 122 -4.97 0.56 -3.15
C CYS A 122 -5.94 0.81 -1.99
N LEU A 123 -5.50 0.59 -0.75
CA LEU A 123 -6.25 0.85 0.47
C LEU A 123 -6.46 2.36 0.65
N VAL A 124 -5.38 3.14 0.59
CA VAL A 124 -5.40 4.60 0.76
C VAL A 124 -6.24 5.28 -0.33
N ASN A 125 -6.22 4.75 -1.55
CA ASN A 125 -6.91 5.34 -2.69
C ASN A 125 -8.34 4.80 -2.90
N CYS A 126 -8.86 3.95 -2.01
CA CYS A 126 -10.23 3.48 -2.12
C CYS A 126 -11.22 4.42 -1.40
N PRO A 127 -12.02 5.25 -2.11
CA PRO A 127 -12.91 6.22 -1.48
C PRO A 127 -14.10 5.55 -0.74
N PHE A 128 -14.29 4.25 -0.92
CA PHE A 128 -15.37 3.48 -0.30
C PHE A 128 -14.90 2.65 0.90
N GLY A 129 -13.62 2.74 1.29
CA GLY A 129 -13.07 1.89 2.35
C GLY A 129 -13.20 0.38 2.07
N ALA A 130 -13.35 -0.01 0.79
CA ALA A 130 -13.59 -1.39 0.40
C ALA A 130 -12.32 -2.24 0.35
N ILE A 131 -11.16 -1.67 0.61
CA ILE A 131 -9.88 -2.37 0.71
C ILE A 131 -9.37 -2.14 2.12
N SER A 132 -9.04 -3.20 2.80
CA SER A 132 -8.60 -3.18 4.19
C SER A 132 -7.39 -4.08 4.38
N ASP A 133 -6.56 -3.73 5.34
CA ASP A 133 -5.49 -4.58 5.85
C ASP A 133 -6.02 -5.52 6.96
N LYS A 134 -5.23 -6.52 7.30
CA LYS A 134 -5.47 -7.34 8.50
C LYS A 134 -4.98 -6.57 9.72
N SER A 135 -5.90 -6.11 10.56
CA SER A 135 -5.58 -5.44 11.82
C SER A 135 -4.98 -6.41 12.84
N GLN A 136 -3.99 -5.95 13.60
CA GLN A 136 -3.36 -6.68 14.71
C GLN A 136 -3.64 -6.05 16.07
N ILE A 137 -4.64 -5.18 16.16
CA ILE A 137 -5.02 -4.48 17.39
C ILE A 137 -5.43 -5.48 18.48
N PHE A 138 -6.22 -6.50 18.13
CA PHE A 138 -6.68 -7.50 19.09
C PHE A 138 -5.50 -8.27 19.72
N GLN A 139 -4.55 -8.74 18.91
CA GLN A 139 -3.37 -9.46 19.37
C GLN A 139 -2.50 -8.57 20.26
N THR A 140 -2.39 -7.28 19.93
CA THR A 140 -1.66 -6.29 20.74
C THR A 140 -2.31 -6.11 22.13
N ILE A 141 -3.64 -5.97 22.16
CA ILE A 141 -4.39 -5.86 23.43
C ILE A 141 -4.22 -7.13 24.26
N MET A 142 -4.32 -8.30 23.65
CA MET A 142 -4.12 -9.58 24.36
C MET A 142 -2.70 -9.73 24.86
N ALA A 143 -1.70 -9.28 24.09
CA ALA A 143 -0.31 -9.28 24.53
C ALA A 143 -0.10 -8.40 25.78
N ILE A 144 -0.64 -7.19 25.77
CA ILE A 144 -0.56 -6.27 26.95
C ILE A 144 -1.27 -6.89 28.15
N LYS A 145 -2.46 -7.47 27.96
CA LYS A 145 -3.22 -8.10 29.06
C LYS A 145 -2.60 -9.40 29.60
N SER A 146 -1.72 -10.04 28.86
CA SER A 146 -1.08 -11.30 29.29
C SER A 146 -0.06 -11.14 30.43
N GLY A 147 0.29 -9.90 30.77
CA GLY A 147 1.29 -9.60 31.81
C GLY A 147 2.74 -9.79 31.34
N VAL A 148 2.96 -10.21 30.08
CA VAL A 148 4.31 -10.27 29.50
C VAL A 148 4.75 -8.85 29.12
N PRO A 149 6.01 -8.45 29.36
CA PRO A 149 6.51 -7.16 28.93
C PRO A 149 6.35 -6.98 27.42
N VAL A 150 5.69 -5.88 26.98
CA VAL A 150 5.45 -5.57 25.57
C VAL A 150 6.12 -4.24 25.25
N TYR A 151 7.05 -4.27 24.32
CA TYR A 151 7.79 -3.09 23.86
C TYR A 151 7.28 -2.62 22.50
N VAL A 152 7.26 -1.31 22.32
CA VAL A 152 6.96 -0.68 21.03
C VAL A 152 8.25 -0.43 20.27
N VAL A 153 8.28 -0.76 19.00
CA VAL A 153 9.24 -0.22 18.02
C VAL A 153 8.49 0.78 17.15
N LEU A 154 8.78 2.06 17.33
CA LEU A 154 8.06 3.17 16.72
C LEU A 154 8.75 3.62 15.44
N ALA A 155 8.02 3.67 14.33
CA ALA A 155 8.53 4.21 13.07
C ALA A 155 8.70 5.73 13.14
N PRO A 156 9.74 6.33 12.52
CA PRO A 156 9.96 7.78 12.52
C PRO A 156 8.83 8.60 11.89
N ALA A 157 7.97 7.94 11.12
CA ALA A 157 6.83 8.56 10.45
C ALA A 157 5.79 9.21 11.39
N PHE A 158 5.89 9.02 12.72
CA PHE A 158 5.01 9.70 13.67
C PHE A 158 5.28 11.20 13.78
N VAL A 159 6.49 11.64 13.43
CA VAL A 159 6.90 13.04 13.51
C VAL A 159 6.00 13.91 12.62
N GLY A 160 5.40 14.94 13.21
CA GLY A 160 4.49 15.85 12.52
C GLY A 160 3.06 15.33 12.29
N GLN A 161 2.75 14.06 12.63
CA GLN A 161 1.42 13.46 12.41
C GLN A 161 0.37 13.92 13.43
N PHE A 162 0.79 14.22 14.65
CA PHE A 162 -0.10 14.51 15.78
C PHE A 162 -0.01 15.99 16.23
N GLY A 163 0.51 16.86 15.36
CA GLY A 163 0.71 18.26 15.62
C GLY A 163 2.02 18.58 16.35
N PRO A 164 2.34 19.87 16.53
CA PRO A 164 3.65 20.32 17.03
C PRO A 164 3.91 19.92 18.49
N ASP A 165 2.85 19.67 19.26
CA ASP A 165 2.96 19.33 20.67
C ASP A 165 3.26 17.82 20.93
N ALA A 166 3.24 17.00 19.89
CA ALA A 166 3.53 15.57 20.00
C ALA A 166 5.04 15.30 19.94
N THR A 167 5.75 15.54 21.05
CA THR A 167 7.16 15.26 21.17
C THR A 167 7.41 13.75 21.34
N PRO A 168 8.64 13.26 21.09
CA PRO A 168 9.01 11.84 21.34
C PRO A 168 8.73 11.38 22.77
N GLU A 169 8.95 12.26 23.77
CA GLU A 169 8.70 11.97 25.18
C GLU A 169 7.20 11.80 25.46
N LYS A 170 6.36 12.67 24.88
CA LYS A 170 4.90 12.55 25.00
C LYS A 170 4.37 11.30 24.29
N MET A 171 4.94 10.93 23.15
CA MET A 171 4.61 9.68 22.48
C MET A 171 4.97 8.47 23.33
N THR A 172 6.17 8.44 23.89
CA THR A 172 6.62 7.39 24.82
C THR A 172 5.69 7.29 26.03
N ALA A 173 5.37 8.42 26.68
CA ALA A 173 4.46 8.47 27.81
C ALA A 173 3.04 7.96 27.43
N SER A 174 2.57 8.27 26.25
CA SER A 174 1.27 7.82 25.74
C SER A 174 1.23 6.30 25.57
N PHE A 175 2.25 5.70 24.97
CA PHE A 175 2.34 4.24 24.86
C PHE A 175 2.43 3.55 26.22
N LYS A 176 3.20 4.11 27.18
CA LYS A 176 3.24 3.58 28.56
C LYS A 176 1.87 3.63 29.24
N ARG A 177 1.09 4.68 29.01
CA ARG A 177 -0.30 4.78 29.51
C ARG A 177 -1.25 3.77 28.87
N LEU A 178 -0.98 3.33 27.64
CA LEU A 178 -1.73 2.27 26.95
C LEU A 178 -1.37 0.86 27.48
N GLY A 179 -0.35 0.74 28.33
CA GLY A 179 0.06 -0.52 28.92
C GLY A 179 1.29 -1.17 28.31
N PHE A 180 1.99 -0.48 27.40
CA PHE A 180 3.30 -0.94 26.92
C PHE A 180 4.38 -0.67 27.97
N THR A 181 5.40 -1.53 27.97
CA THR A 181 6.52 -1.44 28.92
C THR A 181 7.43 -0.27 28.63
N ASP A 182 7.85 -0.13 27.37
CA ASP A 182 8.65 1.00 26.88
C ASP A 182 8.59 1.11 25.35
N VAL A 183 9.23 2.17 24.81
CA VAL A 183 9.25 2.51 23.39
C VAL A 183 10.70 2.62 22.92
N TYR A 184 11.01 1.98 21.80
CA TYR A 184 12.24 2.10 21.06
C TYR A 184 11.95 2.72 19.68
N GLU A 185 12.80 3.62 19.23
CA GLU A 185 12.69 4.15 17.88
C GLU A 185 13.30 3.19 16.84
N ALA A 186 12.62 2.96 15.73
CA ALA A 186 13.14 2.14 14.64
C ALA A 186 14.40 2.75 13.98
N ALA A 187 14.68 4.03 14.24
CA ALA A 187 15.89 4.73 13.83
C ALA A 187 17.17 4.07 14.38
N ILE A 188 17.13 3.49 15.58
CA ILE A 188 18.27 2.73 16.14
C ILE A 188 18.66 1.58 15.20
N GLY A 189 17.68 0.84 14.69
CA GLY A 189 17.93 -0.20 13.72
C GLY A 189 18.37 0.34 12.35
N ALA A 190 17.99 1.58 12.00
CA ALA A 190 18.45 2.20 10.77
C ALA A 190 19.95 2.52 10.82
N ASP A 191 20.44 3.01 11.96
CA ASP A 191 21.88 3.25 12.16
C ASP A 191 22.69 1.95 12.06
N LEU A 192 22.18 0.86 12.66
CA LEU A 192 22.82 -0.46 12.57
C LEU A 192 22.78 -1.00 11.12
N CYS A 193 21.64 -0.83 10.43
CA CYS A 193 21.48 -1.25 9.05
C CYS A 193 22.47 -0.54 8.11
N VAL A 194 22.66 0.77 8.29
CA VAL A 194 23.60 1.57 7.48
C VAL A 194 25.05 1.07 7.65
N ILE A 195 25.45 0.70 8.87
CA ILE A 195 26.79 0.17 9.13
C ILE A 195 26.99 -1.16 8.38
N GLU A 196 26.01 -2.06 8.45
CA GLU A 196 26.03 -3.36 7.78
C GLU A 196 26.03 -3.19 6.25
N GLU A 197 25.09 -2.40 5.71
CA GLU A 197 25.01 -2.15 4.27
C GLU A 197 26.25 -1.44 3.70
N ALA A 198 26.86 -0.53 4.45
CA ALA A 198 28.09 0.13 4.02
C ALA A 198 29.27 -0.85 3.93
N ALA A 199 29.39 -1.77 4.88
CA ALA A 199 30.43 -2.80 4.87
C ALA A 199 30.23 -3.73 3.65
N ASP A 200 29.00 -4.22 3.42
CA ASP A 200 28.65 -5.06 2.28
C ASP A 200 28.92 -4.34 0.95
N PHE A 201 28.55 -3.06 0.87
CA PHE A 201 28.81 -2.25 -0.33
C PHE A 201 30.29 -2.16 -0.67
N LEU A 202 31.14 -1.89 0.32
CA LEU A 202 32.58 -1.77 0.12
C LEU A 202 33.24 -3.09 -0.28
N GLU A 203 32.71 -4.21 0.18
CA GLU A 203 33.19 -5.54 -0.18
C GLU A 203 32.68 -6.01 -1.55
N GLU A 204 31.43 -5.73 -1.87
CA GLU A 204 30.76 -6.34 -3.01
C GLU A 204 30.75 -5.48 -4.28
N VAL A 205 30.85 -4.16 -4.15
CA VAL A 205 30.81 -3.24 -5.30
C VAL A 205 32.20 -2.61 -5.54
N PRO A 206 32.77 -2.72 -6.75
CA PRO A 206 32.22 -3.38 -7.96
C PRO A 206 32.63 -4.86 -8.09
N ALA A 207 33.20 -5.49 -7.07
CA ALA A 207 33.86 -6.81 -7.17
C ALA A 207 32.88 -7.93 -7.59
N LYS A 208 31.69 -7.98 -6.99
CA LYS A 208 30.66 -8.97 -7.29
C LYS A 208 29.51 -8.37 -8.09
N HIS A 209 29.11 -7.14 -7.76
CA HIS A 209 27.97 -6.45 -8.34
C HIS A 209 28.37 -5.09 -8.91
N ARG A 210 27.67 -4.64 -9.96
CA ARG A 210 27.90 -3.30 -10.53
C ARG A 210 27.33 -2.18 -9.64
N PHE A 211 26.35 -2.49 -8.82
CA PHE A 211 25.66 -1.62 -7.88
C PHE A 211 24.95 -2.47 -6.83
N MET A 212 24.65 -1.88 -5.70
CA MET A 212 23.80 -2.47 -4.66
C MET A 212 22.58 -1.56 -4.41
N VAL A 213 21.46 -2.13 -4.07
CA VAL A 213 20.24 -1.41 -3.67
C VAL A 213 19.83 -1.84 -2.26
N THR A 214 19.34 -0.89 -1.47
CA THR A 214 18.99 -1.13 -0.07
C THR A 214 17.71 -1.95 0.07
N SER A 215 17.58 -2.71 1.15
CA SER A 215 16.46 -3.63 1.43
C SER A 215 15.45 -3.11 2.45
N CYS A 216 15.59 -1.88 2.97
CA CYS A 216 14.80 -1.33 4.06
C CYS A 216 13.27 -1.27 3.82
N CYS A 217 12.83 -1.35 2.55
CA CYS A 217 11.43 -1.38 2.16
C CYS A 217 11.00 -2.77 1.65
N PRO A 218 10.25 -3.57 2.44
CA PRO A 218 9.84 -4.93 2.04
C PRO A 218 9.00 -4.96 0.75
N SER A 219 8.17 -3.94 0.53
CA SER A 219 7.38 -3.83 -0.70
C SER A 219 8.25 -3.60 -1.94
N TRP A 220 9.29 -2.78 -1.81
CA TRP A 220 10.29 -2.54 -2.86
C TRP A 220 11.05 -3.82 -3.20
N SER A 221 11.61 -4.48 -2.19
CA SER A 221 12.37 -5.72 -2.39
C SER A 221 11.53 -6.83 -3.02
N ASP A 222 10.26 -6.97 -2.59
CA ASP A 222 9.32 -7.95 -3.18
C ASP A 222 8.93 -7.57 -4.63
N MET A 223 8.81 -6.27 -4.92
CA MET A 223 8.56 -5.77 -6.28
C MET A 223 9.73 -6.10 -7.21
N VAL A 224 10.96 -5.84 -6.79
CA VAL A 224 12.15 -6.16 -7.61
C VAL A 224 12.23 -7.66 -7.87
N LYS A 225 12.07 -8.50 -6.85
CA LYS A 225 12.10 -9.97 -7.00
C LYS A 225 11.03 -10.49 -7.97
N LYS A 226 9.86 -9.86 -8.04
CA LYS A 226 8.75 -10.28 -8.90
C LYS A 226 8.82 -9.72 -10.32
N MET A 227 9.27 -8.48 -10.47
CA MET A 227 9.20 -7.74 -11.73
C MET A 227 10.56 -7.67 -12.45
N PHE A 228 11.65 -7.77 -11.71
CA PHE A 228 13.01 -7.63 -12.18
C PHE A 228 13.93 -8.69 -11.56
N PRO A 229 13.64 -9.99 -11.79
CA PRO A 229 14.35 -11.08 -11.11
C PRO A 229 15.87 -11.04 -11.35
N ASP A 230 16.32 -10.58 -12.52
CA ASP A 230 17.75 -10.43 -12.86
C ASP A 230 18.47 -9.37 -12.00
N MET A 231 17.72 -8.49 -11.31
CA MET A 231 18.26 -7.49 -10.41
C MET A 231 18.16 -7.90 -8.93
N ALA A 232 17.55 -9.03 -8.65
CA ALA A 232 17.26 -9.45 -7.27
C ALA A 232 18.53 -9.70 -6.45
N GLU A 233 19.61 -10.15 -7.08
CA GLU A 233 20.90 -10.38 -6.44
C GLU A 233 21.63 -9.10 -6.01
N ASN A 234 21.26 -7.94 -6.58
CA ASN A 234 21.81 -6.64 -6.19
C ASN A 234 21.11 -6.05 -4.94
N ILE A 235 20.08 -6.71 -4.40
CA ILE A 235 19.40 -6.24 -3.19
C ILE A 235 20.24 -6.64 -1.99
N SER A 236 20.56 -5.65 -1.13
CA SER A 236 21.21 -5.89 0.16
C SER A 236 20.50 -6.98 0.95
N VAL A 237 21.28 -7.86 1.56
CA VAL A 237 20.79 -8.92 2.45
C VAL A 237 20.61 -8.45 3.88
N ALA A 238 21.01 -7.22 4.21
CA ALA A 238 20.86 -6.62 5.52
C ALA A 238 19.41 -6.64 5.99
N MET A 239 19.21 -6.89 7.26
CA MET A 239 17.89 -6.86 7.87
C MET A 239 17.35 -5.43 7.91
N THR A 240 16.03 -5.29 7.74
CA THR A 240 15.41 -3.96 7.81
C THR A 240 15.54 -3.34 9.20
N PRO A 241 15.52 -2.01 9.32
CA PRO A 241 15.56 -1.30 10.60
C PRO A 241 14.53 -1.81 11.62
N MET A 242 13.33 -2.15 11.18
CA MET A 242 12.29 -2.72 12.04
C MET A 242 12.75 -4.04 12.67
N VAL A 243 13.28 -4.95 11.87
CA VAL A 243 13.70 -6.28 12.32
C VAL A 243 14.93 -6.18 13.23
N LEU A 244 15.91 -5.33 12.86
CA LEU A 244 17.11 -5.10 13.67
C LEU A 244 16.75 -4.54 15.05
N THR A 245 15.91 -3.49 15.10
CA THR A 245 15.47 -2.94 16.38
C THR A 245 14.68 -3.98 17.20
N ALA A 246 13.79 -4.73 16.58
CA ALA A 246 13.01 -5.76 17.29
C ALA A 246 13.90 -6.87 17.85
N ARG A 247 14.92 -7.31 17.12
CA ARG A 247 15.92 -8.29 17.59
C ARG A 247 16.79 -7.72 18.71
N PHE A 248 17.22 -6.47 18.60
CA PHE A 248 17.94 -5.77 19.64
C PHE A 248 17.11 -5.74 20.95
N VAL A 249 15.85 -5.32 20.89
CA VAL A 249 14.95 -5.29 22.04
C VAL A 249 14.77 -6.68 22.65
N LYS A 250 14.54 -7.71 21.83
CA LYS A 250 14.39 -9.09 22.32
C LYS A 250 15.68 -9.65 22.95
N LYS A 251 16.84 -9.24 22.46
CA LYS A 251 18.14 -9.62 23.03
C LYS A 251 18.38 -8.94 24.38
N THR A 252 17.98 -7.68 24.49
CA THR A 252 18.12 -6.88 25.73
C THR A 252 17.11 -7.29 26.79
N HIS A 253 15.91 -7.69 26.37
CA HIS A 253 14.79 -8.07 27.26
C HIS A 253 14.25 -9.45 26.90
N PRO A 254 14.93 -10.53 27.32
CA PRO A 254 14.50 -11.89 27.01
C PRO A 254 13.07 -12.18 27.47
N GLY A 255 12.29 -12.87 26.66
CA GLY A 255 10.89 -13.21 26.98
C GLY A 255 9.87 -12.11 26.69
N CYS A 256 10.28 -10.92 26.25
CA CYS A 256 9.36 -9.85 25.88
C CYS A 256 8.66 -10.11 24.54
N LYS A 257 7.54 -9.41 24.33
CA LYS A 257 6.91 -9.23 23.02
C LYS A 257 7.26 -7.86 22.46
N VAL A 258 7.38 -7.78 21.14
CA VAL A 258 7.68 -6.53 20.43
C VAL A 258 6.57 -6.24 19.44
N VAL A 259 6.07 -5.02 19.45
CA VAL A 259 5.04 -4.52 18.56
C VAL A 259 5.62 -3.36 17.73
N PHE A 260 5.66 -3.51 16.42
CA PHE A 260 6.01 -2.42 15.54
C PHE A 260 4.80 -1.52 15.26
N VAL A 261 4.96 -0.23 15.46
CA VAL A 261 3.95 0.78 15.18
C VAL A 261 4.44 1.69 14.04
N GLY A 262 3.79 1.60 12.90
CA GLY A 262 4.18 2.35 11.71
C GLY A 262 3.16 2.22 10.57
N PRO A 263 3.23 3.09 9.53
CA PRO A 263 2.22 3.22 8.48
C PRO A 263 2.41 2.24 7.30
N CYS A 264 3.19 1.16 7.45
CA CYS A 264 3.58 0.30 6.33
C CYS A 264 2.99 -1.11 6.45
N ASP A 265 2.02 -1.44 5.58
CA ASP A 265 1.40 -2.77 5.54
C ASP A 265 2.37 -3.88 5.14
N ALA A 266 3.33 -3.60 4.25
CA ALA A 266 4.32 -4.60 3.84
C ALA A 266 5.22 -5.07 4.99
N LYS A 267 5.41 -4.24 6.03
CA LYS A 267 6.16 -4.63 7.23
C LYS A 267 5.45 -5.67 8.09
N LYS A 268 4.14 -5.81 7.98
CA LYS A 268 3.40 -6.93 8.59
C LYS A 268 3.79 -8.26 7.97
N LEU A 269 4.00 -8.29 6.64
CA LEU A 269 4.46 -9.50 5.95
C LEU A 269 5.89 -9.86 6.37
N GLU A 270 6.76 -8.87 6.52
CA GLU A 270 8.13 -9.07 7.00
C GLU A 270 8.15 -9.58 8.44
N ALA A 271 7.31 -9.04 9.32
CA ALA A 271 7.20 -9.47 10.71
C ALA A 271 6.66 -10.91 10.86
N SER A 272 6.03 -11.48 9.83
CA SER A 272 5.50 -12.84 9.81
C SER A 272 6.53 -13.90 9.35
N ARG A 273 7.67 -13.47 8.85
CA ARG A 273 8.79 -14.31 8.37
C ARG A 273 9.90 -14.41 9.42
#